data_922d9e359cd515175ea6a420b3ced2f8
#
_entry.id   922d9e359cd515175ea6a420b3ced2f8
#
_cell.length_a   1.000
_cell.length_b   1.000
_cell.length_c   1.000
_cell.angle_alpha   90.00
_cell.angle_beta   90.00
_cell.angle_gamma   90.00
#
_symmetry.space_group_name_H-M   'P 1'
#
loop_
_entity.id
_entity.type
_entity.pdbx_description
1 polymer ?
#
loop_
_entity_poly.entity_id
_entity_poly.type
_entity_poly.pdbx_seq_one_letter_code
_entity_poly.pdbx_strand_id
1 'polypeptide(L)'
;YVTDDFIVTHNTHMGLMRFLLYVDDPNFVGFVIRKNASDLRGAGGAFDEAVDMFTKYDPKAKVIKMPMQITLSNGAKIFFTGLDGDKGMKSLQGKQIGAIMLDEATHFTEEEIVWAESRLHTKAKMIPNIWLTCNPDKQSVIYDWIKDYYLYPRGTILDGEDVGGRANPDRDGVVRYFLKVGNTTEWGNTR
;
A
#
# COMPACT_ATOMS: atom_id res chain seq x y z
N TYR A 1 -8.18 8.99 -7.83
CA TYR A 1 -9.24 9.93 -7.42
C TYR A 1 -9.49 10.89 -8.57
N VAL A 2 -10.72 10.93 -9.05
CA VAL A 2 -11.18 11.99 -9.95
C VAL A 2 -11.84 13.00 -9.02
N THR A 3 -11.20 14.15 -8.82
CA THR A 3 -11.87 15.32 -8.26
C THR A 3 -12.55 16.07 -9.39
N ASP A 4 -13.47 16.98 -9.10
CA ASP A 4 -14.12 17.84 -10.11
C ASP A 4 -13.08 18.62 -10.95
N ASP A 5 -11.85 18.73 -10.48
CA ASP A 5 -10.71 19.36 -11.15
C ASP A 5 -9.84 18.38 -11.96
N PHE A 6 -10.24 17.12 -12.14
CA PHE A 6 -9.55 16.09 -12.93
C PHE A 6 -8.06 15.88 -12.56
N ILE A 7 -7.73 15.84 -11.27
CA ILE A 7 -6.38 15.47 -10.87
C ILE A 7 -6.20 13.97 -11.07
N VAL A 8 -5.57 13.58 -12.18
CA VAL A 8 -5.13 12.20 -12.42
C VAL A 8 -3.77 12.01 -11.78
N THR A 9 -3.70 11.24 -10.70
CA THR A 9 -2.43 10.87 -10.09
C THR A 9 -2.18 9.37 -10.29
N HIS A 10 -0.91 9.01 -10.49
CA HIS A 10 -0.52 7.62 -10.41
C HIS A 10 -0.76 7.08 -9.00
N ASN A 11 -1.34 5.89 -8.88
CA ASN A 11 -1.59 5.23 -7.58
C ASN A 11 -0.30 5.05 -6.77
N THR A 12 0.82 4.73 -7.42
CA THR A 12 2.16 4.65 -6.82
C THR A 12 2.57 5.98 -6.18
N HIS A 13 2.39 7.10 -6.90
CA HIS A 13 2.72 8.44 -6.39
C HIS A 13 1.94 8.77 -5.11
N MET A 14 0.62 8.56 -5.15
CA MET A 14 -0.23 8.76 -3.97
C MET A 14 0.17 7.86 -2.79
N GLY A 15 0.54 6.62 -3.09
CA GLY A 15 1.05 5.68 -2.09
C GLY A 15 2.34 6.18 -1.44
N LEU A 16 3.28 6.70 -2.24
CA LEU A 16 4.54 7.27 -1.74
C LEU A 16 4.31 8.53 -0.90
N MET A 17 3.38 9.40 -1.30
CA MET A 17 3.04 10.61 -0.54
C MET A 17 2.56 10.30 0.88
N ARG A 18 1.93 9.16 1.13
CA ARG A 18 1.49 8.78 2.49
C ARG A 18 2.64 8.64 3.48
N PHE A 19 3.84 8.29 3.03
CA PHE A 19 5.00 8.25 3.91
C PHE A 19 5.37 9.62 4.46
N LEU A 20 5.08 10.72 3.72
CA LEU A 20 5.33 12.09 4.19
C LEU A 20 4.60 12.42 5.50
N LEU A 21 3.51 11.69 5.82
CA LEU A 21 2.80 11.85 7.09
C LEU A 21 3.60 11.37 8.31
N TYR A 22 4.66 10.59 8.09
CA TYR A 22 5.38 9.89 9.16
C TYR A 22 6.88 10.17 9.20
N VAL A 23 7.45 10.69 8.11
CA VAL A 23 8.93 10.85 7.97
C VAL A 23 9.54 11.91 8.87
N ASP A 24 8.74 12.71 9.55
CA ASP A 24 9.23 13.65 10.58
C ASP A 24 9.71 12.94 11.84
N ASP A 25 9.24 11.71 12.10
CA ASP A 25 9.75 10.91 13.22
C ASP A 25 11.05 10.21 12.82
N PRO A 26 12.18 10.48 13.51
CA PRO A 26 13.47 9.86 13.19
C PRO A 26 13.51 8.34 13.35
N ASN A 27 12.55 7.75 14.09
CA ASN A 27 12.41 6.29 14.22
C ASN A 27 11.55 5.67 13.13
N PHE A 28 11.03 6.47 12.21
CA PHE A 28 10.19 5.96 11.13
C PHE A 28 10.99 5.06 10.18
N VAL A 29 10.42 3.89 9.92
CA VAL A 29 10.89 2.96 8.90
C VAL A 29 9.72 2.55 8.03
N GLY A 30 9.78 2.90 6.76
CA GLY A 30 8.81 2.51 5.74
C GLY A 30 9.39 1.48 4.77
N PHE A 31 8.50 0.68 4.19
CA PHE A 31 8.84 -0.25 3.11
C PHE A 31 7.91 -0.05 1.92
N VAL A 32 8.48 0.03 0.74
CA VAL A 32 7.78 -0.09 -0.55
C VAL A 32 8.13 -1.44 -1.15
N ILE A 33 7.12 -2.23 -1.43
CA ILE A 33 7.29 -3.62 -1.85
C ILE A 33 6.52 -3.85 -3.15
N ARG A 34 7.19 -4.36 -4.17
CA ARG A 34 6.59 -4.95 -5.37
C ARG A 34 6.82 -6.45 -5.40
N LYS A 35 6.11 -7.15 -6.25
CA LYS A 35 6.31 -8.59 -6.44
C LYS A 35 7.76 -8.87 -6.83
N ASN A 36 8.28 -8.18 -7.84
CA ASN A 36 9.66 -8.31 -8.30
C ASN A 36 10.46 -7.05 -7.96
N ALA A 37 11.67 -7.20 -7.42
CA ALA A 37 12.54 -6.07 -7.08
C ALA A 37 12.99 -5.28 -8.32
N SER A 38 13.09 -5.92 -9.49
CA SER A 38 13.44 -5.27 -10.77
C SER A 38 12.45 -4.17 -11.15
N ASP A 39 11.16 -4.37 -10.85
CA ASP A 39 10.09 -3.48 -11.28
C ASP A 39 10.01 -2.17 -10.46
N LEU A 40 10.80 -2.09 -9.39
CA LEU A 40 10.95 -0.87 -8.58
C LEU A 40 11.81 0.19 -9.26
N ARG A 41 12.58 -0.18 -10.27
CA ARG A 41 13.54 0.68 -10.99
C ARG A 41 13.12 0.95 -12.42
N GLY A 42 13.71 1.97 -13.00
CA GLY A 42 13.50 2.37 -14.38
C GLY A 42 12.51 3.53 -14.50
N ALA A 43 12.28 3.99 -15.74
CA ALA A 43 11.39 5.12 -15.98
C ALA A 43 9.98 4.84 -15.46
N GLY A 44 9.55 5.60 -14.45
CA GLY A 44 8.27 5.40 -13.75
C GLY A 44 8.30 4.32 -12.66
N GLY A 45 9.46 3.80 -12.28
CA GLY A 45 9.62 2.88 -11.15
C GLY A 45 9.42 3.58 -9.81
N ALA A 46 8.81 2.88 -8.86
CA ALA A 46 8.50 3.45 -7.54
C ALA A 46 9.73 4.00 -6.80
N PHE A 47 10.91 3.42 -7.01
CA PHE A 47 12.14 3.90 -6.37
C PHE A 47 12.61 5.23 -6.96
N ASP A 48 12.60 5.38 -8.29
CA ASP A 48 13.06 6.61 -8.95
C ASP A 48 12.09 7.78 -8.65
N GLU A 49 10.79 7.49 -8.62
CA GLU A 49 9.77 8.45 -8.23
C GLU A 49 9.91 8.90 -6.76
N ALA A 50 10.19 7.95 -5.86
CA ALA A 50 10.46 8.24 -4.46
C ALA A 50 11.74 9.06 -4.27
N VAL A 51 12.80 8.77 -5.02
CA VAL A 51 14.05 9.57 -4.99
C VAL A 51 13.74 11.02 -5.33
N ASP A 52 12.99 11.28 -6.41
CA ASP A 52 12.62 12.65 -6.79
C ASP A 52 11.78 13.33 -5.70
N MET A 53 10.79 12.65 -5.15
CA MET A 53 9.91 13.16 -4.09
C MET A 53 10.68 13.49 -2.81
N PHE A 54 11.43 12.51 -2.26
CA PHE A 54 12.06 12.66 -0.95
C PHE A 54 13.32 13.52 -0.97
N THR A 55 14.01 13.64 -2.09
CA THR A 55 15.14 14.58 -2.20
C THR A 55 14.66 16.03 -2.37
N LYS A 56 13.47 16.25 -2.94
CA LYS A 56 12.82 17.58 -2.91
C LYS A 56 12.33 17.95 -1.52
N TYR A 57 11.79 16.99 -0.78
CA TYR A 57 11.35 17.20 0.60
C TYR A 57 12.53 17.45 1.55
N ASP A 58 13.58 16.64 1.46
CA ASP A 58 14.81 16.76 2.23
C ASP A 58 16.04 16.73 1.31
N PRO A 59 16.59 17.89 0.93
CA PRO A 59 17.77 17.96 0.05
C PRO A 59 19.04 17.30 0.61
N LYS A 60 19.06 16.97 1.92
CA LYS A 60 20.16 16.25 2.58
C LYS A 60 19.92 14.74 2.66
N ALA A 61 18.81 14.24 2.12
CA ALA A 61 18.51 12.83 2.10
C ALA A 61 19.61 12.02 1.38
N LYS A 62 19.97 10.88 1.96
CA LYS A 62 20.96 9.95 1.39
C LYS A 62 20.23 8.85 0.63
N VAL A 63 20.57 8.70 -0.64
CA VAL A 63 20.01 7.67 -1.53
C VAL A 63 21.03 6.57 -1.75
N ILE A 64 20.66 5.33 -1.45
CA ILE A 64 21.45 4.12 -1.72
C ILE A 64 20.71 3.31 -2.79
N LYS A 65 21.40 2.99 -3.88
CA LYS A 65 20.82 2.23 -4.99
C LYS A 65 20.84 0.71 -4.78
N MET A 66 21.75 0.20 -3.94
CA MET A 66 21.84 -1.24 -3.65
C MET A 66 22.39 -1.47 -2.22
N PRO A 67 21.59 -1.96 -1.26
CA PRO A 67 20.14 -2.13 -1.37
C PRO A 67 19.41 -0.80 -1.57
N MET A 68 18.24 -0.82 -2.23
CA MET A 68 17.48 0.41 -2.47
C MET A 68 16.93 0.99 -1.16
N GLN A 69 17.41 2.18 -0.82
CA GLN A 69 17.07 2.85 0.44
C GLN A 69 17.19 4.37 0.30
N ILE A 70 16.27 5.08 0.92
CA ILE A 70 16.35 6.52 1.16
C ILE A 70 16.43 6.72 2.67
N THR A 71 17.39 7.53 3.12
CA THR A 71 17.54 7.92 4.53
C THR A 71 17.47 9.44 4.61
N LEU A 72 16.47 9.96 5.31
CA LEU A 72 16.32 11.38 5.55
C LEU A 72 17.34 11.91 6.56
N SER A 73 17.57 13.20 6.58
CA SER A 73 18.58 13.86 7.43
C SER A 73 18.29 13.67 8.94
N ASN A 74 17.03 13.50 9.32
CA ASN A 74 16.61 13.21 10.69
C ASN A 74 16.79 11.74 11.11
N GLY A 75 17.09 10.82 10.17
CA GLY A 75 17.28 9.40 10.41
C GLY A 75 16.14 8.50 9.97
N ALA A 76 14.98 9.04 9.58
CA ALA A 76 13.87 8.26 8.99
C ALA A 76 14.32 7.51 7.72
N LYS A 77 13.80 6.32 7.51
CA LYS A 77 14.26 5.43 6.42
C LYS A 77 13.11 4.86 5.63
N ILE A 78 13.31 4.77 4.33
CA ILE A 78 12.39 4.09 3.42
C ILE A 78 13.19 3.08 2.61
N PHE A 79 12.79 1.82 2.68
CA PHE A 79 13.39 0.69 1.97
C PHE A 79 12.50 0.26 0.81
N PHE A 80 13.14 -0.24 -0.24
CA PHE A 80 12.45 -0.76 -1.43
C PHE A 80 12.94 -2.18 -1.71
N THR A 81 12.01 -3.13 -1.83
CA THR A 81 12.36 -4.55 -2.01
C THR A 81 11.29 -5.28 -2.82
N GLY A 82 11.66 -6.43 -3.40
CA GLY A 82 10.72 -7.40 -3.93
C GLY A 82 10.36 -8.46 -2.88
N LEU A 83 9.24 -9.15 -3.07
CA LEU A 83 8.90 -10.36 -2.31
C LEU A 83 9.21 -11.65 -3.09
N ASP A 84 9.93 -11.56 -4.21
CA ASP A 84 10.37 -12.70 -4.99
C ASP A 84 11.37 -13.55 -4.19
N GLY A 85 10.90 -14.69 -3.73
CA GLY A 85 11.69 -15.70 -3.02
C GLY A 85 12.13 -15.31 -1.59
N ASP A 86 12.91 -16.20 -1.00
CA ASP A 86 13.37 -16.11 0.41
C ASP A 86 14.14 -14.84 0.75
N LYS A 87 14.83 -14.24 -0.21
CA LYS A 87 15.67 -13.05 0.04
C LYS A 87 14.80 -11.81 0.28
N GLY A 88 13.72 -11.64 -0.46
CA GLY A 88 12.78 -10.53 -0.28
C GLY A 88 12.14 -10.60 1.09
N MET A 89 11.63 -11.76 1.47
CA MET A 89 11.03 -11.99 2.78
C MET A 89 12.04 -11.74 3.92
N LYS A 90 13.27 -12.22 3.80
CA LYS A 90 14.32 -12.00 4.81
C LYS A 90 14.68 -10.53 5.01
N SER A 91 14.50 -9.69 3.99
CA SER A 91 14.81 -8.25 4.09
C SER A 91 13.96 -7.50 5.11
N LEU A 92 12.77 -7.99 5.43
CA LEU A 92 11.86 -7.41 6.42
C LEU A 92 12.07 -7.95 7.84
N GLN A 93 12.76 -9.09 7.98
CA GLN A 93 12.97 -9.71 9.29
C GLN A 93 13.85 -8.85 10.19
N GLY A 94 13.48 -8.77 11.47
CA GLY A 94 14.23 -8.02 12.49
C GLY A 94 14.20 -6.50 12.37
N LYS A 95 13.42 -5.95 11.45
CA LYS A 95 13.25 -4.49 11.30
C LYS A 95 11.99 -4.02 12.02
N GLN A 96 12.06 -2.80 12.54
CA GLN A 96 10.91 -2.13 13.16
C GLN A 96 10.20 -1.30 12.10
N ILE A 97 9.15 -1.87 11.52
CA ILE A 97 8.46 -1.33 10.35
C ILE A 97 7.20 -0.59 10.79
N GLY A 98 7.16 0.73 10.55
CA GLY A 98 6.00 1.56 10.86
C GLY A 98 4.95 1.50 9.77
N ALA A 99 5.36 1.43 8.52
CA ALA A 99 4.45 1.45 7.39
C ALA A 99 4.95 0.59 6.23
N ILE A 100 4.02 -0.09 5.57
CA ILE A 100 4.29 -0.86 4.35
C ILE A 100 3.35 -0.38 3.24
N MET A 101 3.91 -0.13 2.06
CA MET A 101 3.19 0.04 0.82
C MET A 101 3.42 -1.19 -0.06
N LEU A 102 2.36 -1.92 -0.37
CA LEU A 102 2.41 -2.94 -1.41
C LEU A 102 1.97 -2.31 -2.72
N ASP A 103 2.91 -2.10 -3.62
CA ASP A 103 2.65 -1.49 -4.92
C ASP A 103 2.36 -2.57 -5.97
N GLU A 104 1.36 -2.34 -6.81
CA GLU A 104 0.77 -3.34 -7.69
C GLU A 104 0.24 -4.56 -6.93
N ALA A 105 -0.54 -4.31 -5.89
CA ALA A 105 -0.94 -5.29 -4.90
C ALA A 105 -1.75 -6.48 -5.47
N THR A 106 -2.31 -6.37 -6.67
CA THR A 106 -2.98 -7.47 -7.39
C THR A 106 -2.05 -8.62 -7.76
N HIS A 107 -0.73 -8.40 -7.73
CA HIS A 107 0.26 -9.44 -8.00
C HIS A 107 0.63 -10.30 -6.77
N PHE A 108 0.14 -9.93 -5.58
CA PHE A 108 0.44 -10.68 -4.35
C PHE A 108 -0.66 -11.68 -4.03
N THR A 109 -0.26 -12.79 -3.41
CA THR A 109 -1.21 -13.71 -2.79
C THR A 109 -1.67 -13.18 -1.43
N GLU A 110 -2.77 -13.73 -0.93
CA GLU A 110 -3.27 -13.38 0.39
C GLU A 110 -2.25 -13.66 1.49
N GLU A 111 -1.57 -14.82 1.40
CA GLU A 111 -0.55 -15.21 2.37
C GLU A 111 0.62 -14.21 2.41
N GLU A 112 1.03 -13.70 1.25
CA GLU A 112 2.09 -12.70 1.15
C GLU A 112 1.69 -11.37 1.78
N ILE A 113 0.43 -10.94 1.58
CA ILE A 113 -0.09 -9.69 2.18
C ILE A 113 -0.18 -9.83 3.70
N VAL A 114 -0.78 -10.92 4.20
CA VAL A 114 -0.90 -11.22 5.63
C VAL A 114 0.49 -11.37 6.28
N TRP A 115 1.42 -12.01 5.56
CA TRP A 115 2.79 -12.11 6.05
C TRP A 115 3.46 -10.74 6.17
N ALA A 116 3.32 -9.86 5.18
CA ALA A 116 3.86 -8.51 5.25
C ALA A 116 3.24 -7.71 6.41
N GLU A 117 1.93 -7.79 6.60
CA GLU A 117 1.21 -7.17 7.71
C GLU A 117 1.75 -7.65 9.07
N SER A 118 2.07 -8.95 9.21
CA SER A 118 2.63 -9.51 10.44
C SER A 118 4.01 -8.95 10.82
N ARG A 119 4.69 -8.23 9.91
CA ARG A 119 5.97 -7.57 10.16
C ARG A 119 5.84 -6.16 10.70
N LEU A 120 4.63 -5.62 10.74
CA LEU A 120 4.37 -4.28 11.25
C LEU A 120 4.64 -4.20 12.75
N HIS A 121 5.71 -3.51 13.10
CA HIS A 121 6.13 -3.25 14.47
C HIS A 121 7.06 -2.03 14.48
N THR A 122 6.76 -1.00 15.27
CA THR A 122 7.52 0.26 15.22
C THR A 122 7.75 0.90 16.58
N LYS A 123 8.84 1.66 16.69
CA LYS A 123 9.10 2.61 17.78
C LYS A 123 8.69 4.04 17.44
N ALA A 124 8.33 4.31 16.17
CA ALA A 124 7.83 5.61 15.79
C ALA A 124 6.47 5.90 16.44
N LYS A 125 6.18 7.17 16.66
CA LYS A 125 4.90 7.63 17.25
C LYS A 125 3.77 7.59 16.24
N MET A 126 3.43 6.38 15.80
CA MET A 126 2.37 6.15 14.83
C MET A 126 1.69 4.80 15.07
N ILE A 127 0.49 4.63 14.55
CA ILE A 127 -0.15 3.32 14.44
C ILE A 127 0.46 2.63 13.22
N PRO A 128 1.10 1.45 13.38
CA PRO A 128 1.62 0.70 12.25
C PRO A 128 0.53 0.40 11.24
N ASN A 129 0.82 0.56 9.96
CA ASN A 129 -0.19 0.35 8.92
C ASN A 129 0.40 -0.15 7.60
N ILE A 130 -0.47 -0.76 6.80
CA ILE A 130 -0.19 -1.21 5.44
C ILE A 130 -1.23 -0.60 4.51
N TRP A 131 -0.81 -0.20 3.33
CA TRP A 131 -1.71 0.17 2.26
C TRP A 131 -1.31 -0.46 0.94
N LEU A 132 -2.30 -0.61 0.10
CA LEU A 132 -2.22 -1.34 -1.14
C LEU A 132 -2.55 -0.39 -2.28
N THR A 133 -1.67 -0.32 -3.27
CA THR A 133 -1.94 0.39 -4.51
C THR A 133 -2.07 -0.63 -5.63
N CYS A 134 -3.08 -0.52 -6.47
CA CYS A 134 -3.26 -1.45 -7.58
C CYS A 134 -4.17 -0.88 -8.66
N ASN A 135 -4.07 -1.47 -9.84
CA ASN A 135 -5.11 -1.38 -10.85
C ASN A 135 -6.14 -2.50 -10.62
N PRO A 136 -7.42 -2.28 -10.96
CA PRO A 136 -8.45 -3.30 -10.76
C PRO A 136 -8.15 -4.57 -11.55
N ASP A 137 -8.11 -5.71 -10.85
CA ASP A 137 -8.01 -7.03 -11.45
C ASP A 137 -9.00 -7.98 -10.75
N LYS A 138 -9.94 -8.54 -11.53
CA LYS A 138 -11.00 -9.42 -11.02
C LYS A 138 -10.50 -10.79 -10.54
N GLN A 139 -9.27 -11.16 -10.90
CA GLN A 139 -8.66 -12.42 -10.50
C GLN A 139 -7.80 -12.29 -9.23
N SER A 140 -7.68 -11.06 -8.71
CA SER A 140 -6.86 -10.80 -7.53
C SER A 140 -7.63 -11.01 -6.22
N VAL A 141 -6.92 -11.37 -5.17
CA VAL A 141 -7.46 -11.42 -3.81
C VAL A 141 -8.02 -10.06 -3.35
N ILE A 142 -7.46 -8.96 -3.87
CA ILE A 142 -7.95 -7.60 -3.56
C ILE A 142 -9.39 -7.43 -4.03
N TYR A 143 -9.72 -7.94 -5.24
CA TYR A 143 -11.10 -7.92 -5.72
C TYR A 143 -12.03 -8.71 -4.80
N ASP A 144 -11.61 -9.90 -4.35
CA ASP A 144 -12.40 -10.70 -3.42
C ASP A 144 -12.67 -9.99 -2.09
N TRP A 145 -11.73 -9.19 -1.61
CA TRP A 145 -11.90 -8.41 -0.38
C TRP A 145 -12.85 -7.23 -0.54
N ILE A 146 -12.91 -6.59 -1.72
CA ILE A 146 -13.67 -5.36 -1.91
C ILE A 146 -14.99 -5.54 -2.66
N LYS A 147 -15.20 -6.65 -3.37
CA LYS A 147 -16.37 -6.85 -4.26
C LYS A 147 -17.72 -6.67 -3.54
N ASP A 148 -17.81 -7.17 -2.29
CA ASP A 148 -19.03 -7.09 -1.48
C ASP A 148 -19.09 -5.81 -0.64
N TYR A 149 -18.05 -4.99 -0.69
CA TYR A 149 -17.85 -3.85 0.16
C TYR A 149 -18.09 -2.52 -0.56
N TYR A 150 -17.56 -2.42 -1.77
CA TYR A 150 -17.60 -1.19 -2.55
C TYR A 150 -18.44 -1.26 -3.83
N LEU A 151 -18.71 -2.46 -4.34
CA LEU A 151 -19.32 -2.63 -5.65
C LEU A 151 -20.74 -3.20 -5.54
N TYR A 152 -21.65 -2.61 -6.26
CA TYR A 152 -22.93 -3.26 -6.53
C TYR A 152 -22.72 -4.43 -7.51
N PRO A 153 -23.37 -5.58 -7.31
CA PRO A 153 -23.39 -6.65 -8.28
C PRO A 153 -23.92 -6.14 -9.64
N ARG A 154 -23.45 -6.75 -10.75
CA ARG A 154 -23.98 -6.41 -12.08
C ARG A 154 -25.47 -6.69 -12.14
N GLY A 155 -26.22 -5.78 -12.77
CA GLY A 155 -27.67 -5.85 -12.88
C GLY A 155 -28.43 -5.36 -11.64
N THR A 156 -27.75 -4.72 -10.69
CA THR A 156 -28.43 -4.06 -9.56
C THR A 156 -29.11 -2.80 -10.08
N ILE A 157 -30.42 -2.73 -9.88
CA ILE A 157 -31.23 -1.54 -10.23
C ILE A 157 -31.56 -0.81 -8.92
N LEU A 158 -31.20 0.46 -8.83
CA LEU A 158 -31.59 1.38 -7.76
C LEU A 158 -32.26 2.59 -8.37
N ASP A 159 -33.44 2.94 -7.87
CA ASP A 159 -34.23 4.08 -8.35
C ASP A 159 -34.48 4.11 -9.88
N GLY A 160 -34.53 2.89 -10.49
CA GLY A 160 -34.73 2.73 -11.92
C GLY A 160 -33.46 2.83 -12.78
N GLU A 161 -32.29 3.08 -12.19
CA GLU A 161 -31.00 3.10 -12.88
C GLU A 161 -30.20 1.81 -12.64
N ASP A 162 -29.49 1.32 -13.68
CA ASP A 162 -28.53 0.24 -13.55
C ASP A 162 -27.24 0.79 -12.91
N VAL A 163 -27.02 0.45 -11.64
CA VAL A 163 -25.83 0.80 -10.87
C VAL A 163 -24.84 -0.36 -10.80
N GLY A 164 -25.10 -1.45 -11.50
CA GLY A 164 -24.27 -2.66 -11.48
C GLY A 164 -22.81 -2.39 -11.84
N GLY A 165 -21.90 -2.79 -10.94
CA GLY A 165 -20.45 -2.58 -11.07
C GLY A 165 -19.98 -1.17 -10.67
N ARG A 166 -20.87 -0.29 -10.18
CA ARG A 166 -20.49 1.00 -9.58
C ARG A 166 -20.12 0.83 -8.11
N ALA A 167 -19.30 1.74 -7.61
CA ALA A 167 -19.00 1.81 -6.18
C ALA A 167 -20.29 2.06 -5.37
N ASN A 168 -20.42 1.37 -4.25
CA ASN A 168 -21.55 1.57 -3.34
C ASN A 168 -21.29 2.84 -2.50
N PRO A 169 -22.04 3.94 -2.70
CA PRO A 169 -21.83 5.18 -1.96
C PRO A 169 -22.04 5.03 -0.45
N ASP A 170 -22.90 4.10 -0.01
CA ASP A 170 -23.15 3.85 1.42
C ASP A 170 -21.94 3.17 2.10
N ARG A 171 -20.95 2.76 1.33
CA ARG A 171 -19.74 2.11 1.79
C ARG A 171 -18.50 3.01 1.68
N ASP A 172 -18.62 4.16 1.04
CA ASP A 172 -17.50 5.09 0.87
C ASP A 172 -17.09 5.68 2.22
N GLY A 173 -15.77 5.65 2.50
CA GLY A 173 -15.20 6.15 3.75
C GLY A 173 -15.55 5.34 5.02
N VAL A 174 -16.28 4.23 4.90
CA VAL A 174 -16.67 3.41 6.05
C VAL A 174 -15.50 2.53 6.49
N VAL A 175 -15.01 2.72 7.72
CA VAL A 175 -14.04 1.82 8.33
C VAL A 175 -14.74 0.55 8.82
N ARG A 176 -14.25 -0.60 8.38
CA ARG A 176 -14.75 -1.90 8.84
C ARG A 176 -13.62 -2.73 9.43
N TYR A 177 -14.01 -3.63 10.29
CA TYR A 177 -13.12 -4.60 10.92
C TYR A 177 -13.39 -5.98 10.33
N PHE A 178 -12.39 -6.81 10.25
CA PHE A 178 -12.56 -8.19 9.84
C PHE A 178 -11.81 -9.13 10.78
N LEU A 179 -12.32 -10.34 10.89
CA LEU A 179 -11.68 -11.44 11.56
C LEU A 179 -11.51 -12.59 10.57
N LYS A 180 -10.32 -13.16 10.51
CA LYS A 180 -10.07 -14.39 9.77
C LYS A 180 -10.27 -15.60 10.70
N VAL A 181 -11.19 -16.48 10.31
CA VAL A 181 -11.44 -17.77 10.98
C VAL A 181 -11.18 -18.87 9.95
N GLY A 182 -9.98 -19.46 9.99
CA GLY A 182 -9.53 -20.40 8.96
C GLY A 182 -9.44 -19.69 7.59
N ASN A 183 -10.15 -20.20 6.60
CA ASN A 183 -10.18 -19.64 5.23
C ASN A 183 -11.34 -18.65 5.01
N THR A 184 -12.10 -18.33 6.05
CA THR A 184 -13.26 -17.44 5.95
C THR A 184 -12.94 -16.08 6.54
N THR A 185 -13.34 -15.01 5.85
CA THR A 185 -13.25 -13.64 6.36
C THR A 185 -14.63 -13.20 6.84
N GLU A 186 -14.74 -12.89 8.13
CA GLU A 186 -15.95 -12.33 8.72
C GLU A 186 -15.79 -10.82 8.89
N TRP A 187 -16.74 -10.06 8.36
CA TRP A 187 -16.73 -8.60 8.40
C TRP A 187 -17.65 -8.09 9.52
N GLY A 188 -17.15 -7.18 10.35
CA GLY A 188 -17.91 -6.52 11.41
C GLY A 188 -17.85 -4.99 11.27
N ASN A 189 -18.83 -4.31 11.86
CA ASN A 189 -18.88 -2.85 11.93
C ASN A 189 -18.29 -2.30 13.24
N THR A 190 -17.97 -3.16 14.20
CA THR A 190 -17.37 -2.82 15.50
C THR A 190 -16.18 -3.74 15.77
N ARG A 191 -15.23 -3.22 16.58
CA ARG A 191 -14.09 -4.00 17.10
C ARG A 191 -14.56 -5.06 18.08
#